data_cbd027af3d382baee35a80fb97ff81bc
#
_entry.id   cbd027af3d382baee35a80fb97ff81bc
#
_cell.length_a   1.000
_cell.length_b   1.000
_cell.length_c   1.000
_cell.angle_alpha   90.00
_cell.angle_beta   90.00
_cell.angle_gamma   90.00
#
_symmetry.space_group_name_H-M   'P 1'
#
loop_
_entity.id
_entity.type
_entity.pdbx_description
1 polymer ?
#
loop_
_entity_poly.entity_id
_entity_poly.type
_entity_poly.pdbx_seq_one_letter_code
_entity_poly.pdbx_strand_id
1 'polypeptide(L)'
;MKHYIPAKEADFVEWSENLITVSEANKTLWNLPDNQLTDLRTLHGQVKGLHSLCNTPACTKLDTQTKNEKKILLLHREEVFVRNNLQNNDAMTDDGRRALQIPVYDRKSTPAPEPSTIPEIKVFTPYPRTLLFKFKDTHAARWGKPNHVHGLELALFIGDAPPAQMKDYTHSYFATSNPLELVFEDDERGKKAYFAARWETNTAKKGKWSEVQFAIIP
;
A
#
# COMPACT_ATOMS: atom_id res chain seq x y z
N MET A 1 3.07 -0.40 9.34
CA MET A 1 4.16 -1.37 9.61
C MET A 1 4.43 -1.37 11.11
N LYS A 2 4.63 -2.54 11.76
CA LYS A 2 5.16 -2.55 13.13
C LYS A 2 6.59 -2.00 13.07
N HIS A 3 6.88 -1.01 13.90
CA HIS A 3 8.22 -0.46 14.01
C HIS A 3 9.14 -1.55 14.60
N TYR A 4 10.16 -1.96 13.87
CA TYR A 4 11.05 -3.06 14.26
C TYR A 4 12.09 -2.63 15.31
N ILE A 5 12.30 -1.33 15.46
CA ILE A 5 13.23 -0.79 16.46
C ILE A 5 12.52 -0.73 17.82
N PRO A 6 13.12 -1.28 18.89
CA PRO A 6 12.50 -1.27 20.21
C PRO A 6 12.28 0.14 20.75
N ALA A 7 11.11 0.36 21.37
CA ALA A 7 10.78 1.65 21.98
C ALA A 7 11.43 1.84 23.35
N LYS A 8 11.60 0.75 24.14
CA LYS A 8 12.27 0.79 25.43
C LYS A 8 13.76 0.99 25.24
N GLU A 9 14.35 1.84 26.08
CA GLU A 9 15.75 2.24 25.93
C GLU A 9 16.75 1.09 26.13
N ALA A 10 16.54 0.25 27.13
CA ALA A 10 17.40 -0.92 27.35
C ALA A 10 17.35 -1.89 26.16
N ASP A 11 16.14 -2.22 25.69
CA ASP A 11 15.93 -3.10 24.56
C ASP A 11 16.53 -2.50 23.27
N PHE A 12 16.46 -1.15 23.11
CA PHE A 12 17.10 -0.45 22.00
C PHE A 12 18.64 -0.58 22.03
N VAL A 13 19.26 -0.41 23.19
CA VAL A 13 20.73 -0.54 23.32
C VAL A 13 21.18 -1.98 22.98
N GLU A 14 20.43 -2.99 23.42
CA GLU A 14 20.72 -4.39 23.08
C GLU A 14 20.52 -4.68 21.60
N TRP A 15 19.43 -4.19 21.01
CA TRP A 15 19.14 -4.35 19.59
C TRP A 15 20.22 -3.67 18.73
N SER A 16 20.63 -2.45 19.10
CA SER A 16 21.69 -1.69 18.42
C SER A 16 23.04 -2.43 18.48
N GLU A 17 23.41 -2.97 19.64
CA GLU A 17 24.63 -3.79 19.80
C GLU A 17 24.58 -5.02 18.87
N ASN A 18 23.45 -5.72 18.83
CA ASN A 18 23.25 -6.88 17.97
C ASN A 18 23.35 -6.48 16.47
N LEU A 19 22.68 -5.39 16.07
CA LEU A 19 22.71 -4.88 14.69
C LEU A 19 24.16 -4.64 14.24
N ILE A 20 24.94 -3.93 15.04
CA ILE A 20 26.32 -3.57 14.70
C ILE A 20 27.21 -4.83 14.69
N THR A 21 27.14 -5.66 15.73
CA THR A 21 28.01 -6.84 15.88
C THR A 21 27.80 -7.86 14.76
N VAL A 22 26.54 -8.16 14.44
CA VAL A 22 26.23 -9.10 13.35
C VAL A 22 26.60 -8.50 11.98
N SER A 23 26.41 -7.19 11.80
CA SER A 23 26.82 -6.50 10.56
C SER A 23 28.34 -6.48 10.38
N GLU A 24 29.11 -6.25 11.44
CA GLU A 24 30.58 -6.30 11.42
C GLU A 24 31.10 -7.71 11.09
N ALA A 25 30.51 -8.73 11.70
CA ALA A 25 30.87 -10.13 11.44
C ALA A 25 30.61 -10.56 9.98
N ASN A 26 29.64 -9.98 9.34
CA ASN A 26 29.24 -10.31 7.98
C ASN A 26 29.56 -9.21 6.94
N LYS A 27 30.37 -8.19 7.29
CA LYS A 27 30.60 -7.01 6.46
C LYS A 27 31.11 -7.35 5.05
N THR A 28 32.01 -8.29 4.93
CA THR A 28 32.55 -8.73 3.64
C THR A 28 31.50 -9.49 2.83
N LEU A 29 30.75 -10.39 3.47
CA LEU A 29 29.71 -11.19 2.81
C LEU A 29 28.57 -10.32 2.29
N TRP A 30 28.20 -9.30 3.06
CA TRP A 30 27.09 -8.38 2.70
C TRP A 30 27.55 -7.10 2.03
N ASN A 31 28.86 -6.97 1.75
CA ASN A 31 29.47 -5.80 1.13
C ASN A 31 29.10 -4.48 1.82
N LEU A 32 29.25 -4.45 3.16
CA LEU A 32 28.88 -3.28 3.96
C LEU A 32 30.04 -2.27 4.07
N PRO A 33 29.73 -0.97 4.11
CA PRO A 33 30.75 0.08 4.20
C PRO A 33 31.35 0.19 5.61
N ASP A 34 32.65 -0.01 5.73
CA ASP A 34 33.40 -0.01 6.99
C ASP A 34 33.27 1.31 7.77
N ASN A 35 33.31 2.43 7.08
CA ASN A 35 33.19 3.75 7.71
C ASN A 35 31.87 3.92 8.44
N GLN A 36 30.75 3.47 7.85
CA GLN A 36 29.45 3.58 8.49
C GLN A 36 29.35 2.67 9.72
N LEU A 37 29.89 1.47 9.66
CA LEU A 37 29.93 0.55 10.80
C LEU A 37 30.76 1.13 11.95
N THR A 38 31.93 1.71 11.66
CA THR A 38 32.78 2.37 12.64
C THR A 38 32.07 3.55 13.31
N ASP A 39 31.38 4.37 12.52
CA ASP A 39 30.57 5.50 13.04
C ASP A 39 29.46 5.02 13.96
N LEU A 40 28.70 3.98 13.55
CA LEU A 40 27.64 3.37 14.36
C LEU A 40 28.20 2.80 15.65
N ARG A 41 29.32 2.06 15.61
CA ARG A 41 29.98 1.49 16.78
C ARG A 41 30.41 2.57 17.77
N THR A 42 30.99 3.66 17.27
CA THR A 42 31.43 4.77 18.12
C THR A 42 30.24 5.45 18.79
N LEU A 43 29.20 5.74 18.03
CA LEU A 43 28.01 6.42 18.54
C LEU A 43 27.22 5.54 19.53
N HIS A 44 27.09 4.23 19.22
CA HIS A 44 26.51 3.25 20.12
C HIS A 44 27.25 3.19 21.45
N GLY A 45 28.61 3.13 21.44
CA GLY A 45 29.42 3.14 22.66
C GLY A 45 29.15 4.36 23.54
N GLN A 46 28.98 5.54 22.95
CA GLN A 46 28.63 6.76 23.67
C GLN A 46 27.25 6.68 24.30
N VAL A 47 26.24 6.18 23.55
CA VAL A 47 24.86 6.02 24.05
C VAL A 47 24.83 5.00 25.19
N LYS A 48 25.49 3.85 25.03
CA LYS A 48 25.58 2.78 26.02
C LYS A 48 26.24 3.26 27.32
N GLY A 49 27.36 4.02 27.21
CA GLY A 49 28.04 4.62 28.37
C GLY A 49 27.17 5.60 29.14
N LEU A 50 26.49 6.51 28.42
CA LEU A 50 25.56 7.46 29.03
C LEU A 50 24.31 6.77 29.62
N HIS A 51 23.81 5.72 28.97
CA HIS A 51 22.70 4.92 29.50
C HIS A 51 23.10 4.26 30.82
N SER A 52 24.28 3.65 30.89
CA SER A 52 24.80 3.06 32.12
C SER A 52 24.99 4.10 33.21
N LEU A 53 25.56 5.27 32.90
CA LEU A 53 25.73 6.38 33.85
C LEU A 53 24.37 6.86 34.39
N CYS A 54 23.37 7.03 33.53
CA CYS A 54 22.05 7.52 33.91
C CYS A 54 21.22 6.52 34.71
N ASN A 55 21.66 5.30 34.83
CA ASN A 55 21.10 4.31 35.75
C ASN A 55 21.73 4.36 37.14
N THR A 56 22.64 5.31 37.40
CA THR A 56 23.27 5.55 38.68
C THR A 56 22.88 6.89 39.30
N PRO A 57 23.06 7.08 40.62
CA PRO A 57 22.82 8.36 41.27
C PRO A 57 23.73 9.52 40.76
N ALA A 58 24.80 9.22 40.07
CA ALA A 58 25.73 10.22 39.54
C ALA A 58 25.25 10.91 38.26
N CYS A 59 24.13 10.49 37.68
CA CYS A 59 23.58 11.06 36.45
C CYS A 59 23.07 12.50 36.69
N THR A 60 23.52 13.43 35.85
CA THR A 60 23.07 14.82 35.85
C THR A 60 21.97 15.03 34.81
N LYS A 61 21.28 16.20 34.89
CA LYS A 61 20.32 16.60 33.85
C LYS A 61 20.99 16.76 32.48
N LEU A 62 22.25 17.25 32.46
CA LEU A 62 23.02 17.41 31.23
C LEU A 62 23.34 16.03 30.61
N ASP A 63 23.71 15.06 31.43
CA ASP A 63 23.97 13.68 30.94
C ASP A 63 22.72 13.07 30.31
N THR A 64 21.57 13.27 30.94
CA THR A 64 20.28 12.82 30.40
C THR A 64 19.96 13.47 29.07
N GLN A 65 20.16 14.79 28.94
CA GLN A 65 19.95 15.51 27.70
C GLN A 65 20.90 15.01 26.60
N THR A 66 22.20 14.93 26.89
CA THR A 66 23.23 14.45 25.96
C THR A 66 22.94 13.01 25.51
N LYS A 67 22.51 12.14 26.44
CA LYS A 67 22.09 10.78 26.12
C LYS A 67 20.94 10.77 25.12
N ASN A 68 19.91 11.57 25.35
CA ASN A 68 18.73 11.62 24.47
C ASN A 68 19.06 12.14 23.07
N GLU A 69 19.90 13.17 22.96
CA GLU A 69 20.38 13.71 21.68
C GLU A 69 21.18 12.66 20.89
N LYS A 70 22.12 12.01 21.56
CA LYS A 70 22.92 10.94 20.92
C LYS A 70 22.10 9.72 20.55
N LYS A 71 21.11 9.33 21.36
CA LYS A 71 20.18 8.26 21.05
C LYS A 71 19.35 8.56 19.79
N ILE A 72 18.82 9.78 19.65
CA ILE A 72 18.10 10.21 18.46
C ILE A 72 18.99 10.14 17.22
N LEU A 73 20.23 10.62 17.34
CA LEU A 73 21.20 10.57 16.25
C LEU A 73 21.56 9.13 15.85
N LEU A 74 21.80 8.25 16.84
CA LEU A 74 22.08 6.83 16.60
C LEU A 74 20.91 6.15 15.90
N LEU A 75 19.69 6.33 16.40
CA LEU A 75 18.48 5.78 15.81
C LEU A 75 18.33 6.20 14.33
N HIS A 76 18.50 7.48 14.04
CA HIS A 76 18.42 7.96 12.65
C HIS A 76 19.50 7.35 11.76
N ARG A 77 20.75 7.23 12.26
CA ARG A 77 21.86 6.61 11.52
C ARG A 77 21.60 5.13 11.25
N GLU A 78 21.09 4.40 12.23
CA GLU A 78 20.74 2.99 12.10
C GLU A 78 19.57 2.77 11.12
N GLU A 79 18.53 3.60 11.17
CA GLU A 79 17.43 3.55 10.19
C GLU A 79 17.94 3.75 8.75
N VAL A 80 18.80 4.74 8.54
CA VAL A 80 19.42 5.01 7.24
C VAL A 80 20.30 3.84 6.80
N PHE A 81 21.12 3.30 7.73
CA PHE A 81 22.00 2.18 7.45
C PHE A 81 21.22 0.92 7.07
N VAL A 82 20.19 0.57 7.84
CA VAL A 82 19.31 -0.57 7.54
C VAL A 82 18.65 -0.41 6.19
N ARG A 83 18.07 0.75 5.92
CA ARG A 83 17.37 1.02 4.66
C ARG A 83 18.30 0.93 3.45
N ASN A 84 19.48 1.51 3.53
CA ASN A 84 20.37 1.65 2.38
C ASN A 84 21.25 0.41 2.14
N ASN A 85 21.65 -0.30 3.21
CA ASN A 85 22.66 -1.36 3.12
C ASN A 85 22.12 -2.76 3.43
N LEU A 86 21.01 -2.88 4.16
CA LEU A 86 20.52 -4.19 4.61
C LEU A 86 19.20 -4.60 3.97
N GLN A 87 18.28 -3.67 3.83
CA GLN A 87 16.91 -3.96 3.45
C GLN A 87 16.79 -4.58 2.05
N ASN A 88 17.49 -4.00 1.07
CA ASN A 88 17.49 -4.42 -0.33
C ASN A 88 18.81 -5.09 -0.76
N ASN A 89 19.57 -5.61 0.20
CA ASN A 89 20.84 -6.26 -0.08
C ASN A 89 20.61 -7.68 -0.58
N ASP A 90 20.98 -7.94 -1.83
CA ASP A 90 20.79 -9.24 -2.47
C ASP A 90 21.75 -10.32 -1.94
N ALA A 91 22.88 -9.93 -1.34
CA ALA A 91 23.82 -10.83 -0.69
C ALA A 91 23.32 -11.31 0.69
N MET A 92 22.26 -10.68 1.24
CA MET A 92 21.73 -11.01 2.54
C MET A 92 20.59 -12.02 2.44
N THR A 93 20.70 -13.10 3.22
CA THR A 93 19.62 -14.11 3.35
C THR A 93 18.54 -13.64 4.33
N ASP A 94 17.37 -14.30 4.29
CA ASP A 94 16.31 -14.04 5.26
C ASP A 94 16.71 -14.39 6.69
N ASP A 95 17.56 -15.39 6.86
CA ASP A 95 18.11 -15.74 8.18
C ASP A 95 19.06 -14.66 8.71
N GLY A 96 19.85 -14.02 7.83
CA GLY A 96 20.63 -12.84 8.19
C GLY A 96 19.75 -11.68 8.66
N ARG A 97 18.61 -11.42 7.97
CA ARG A 97 17.65 -10.41 8.40
C ARG A 97 17.00 -10.72 9.74
N ARG A 98 16.66 -12.00 9.99
CA ARG A 98 16.12 -12.46 11.29
C ARG A 98 17.13 -12.30 12.40
N ALA A 99 18.41 -12.65 12.15
CA ALA A 99 19.49 -12.46 13.12
C ALA A 99 19.67 -10.99 13.53
N LEU A 100 19.46 -10.06 12.61
CA LEU A 100 19.47 -8.62 12.84
C LEU A 100 18.17 -8.08 13.44
N GLN A 101 17.14 -8.91 13.58
CA GLN A 101 15.78 -8.52 14.02
C GLN A 101 15.17 -7.40 13.16
N ILE A 102 15.51 -7.37 11.87
CA ILE A 102 14.92 -6.45 10.90
C ILE A 102 13.85 -7.17 10.06
N PRO A 103 12.89 -6.42 9.44
CA PRO A 103 11.83 -7.04 8.67
C PRO A 103 12.34 -7.87 7.50
N VAL A 104 11.82 -9.09 7.38
CA VAL A 104 11.96 -9.91 6.17
C VAL A 104 10.82 -9.51 5.24
N TYR A 105 11.16 -9.02 4.06
CA TYR A 105 10.16 -8.68 3.06
C TYR A 105 9.80 -9.92 2.24
N ASP A 106 8.53 -10.23 2.21
CA ASP A 106 8.02 -11.20 1.25
C ASP A 106 8.10 -10.58 -0.15
N ARG A 107 9.08 -11.06 -0.94
CA ARG A 107 9.29 -10.63 -2.34
C ARG A 107 8.20 -11.19 -3.28
N LYS A 108 7.38 -12.11 -2.79
CA LYS A 108 6.25 -12.65 -3.54
C LYS A 108 5.04 -11.77 -3.28
N SER A 109 4.72 -10.89 -4.23
CA SER A 109 3.43 -10.20 -4.24
C SER A 109 2.33 -11.26 -4.30
N THR A 110 1.51 -11.35 -3.27
CA THR A 110 0.29 -12.18 -3.33
C THR A 110 -0.61 -11.60 -4.42
N PRO A 111 -0.90 -12.34 -5.49
CA PRO A 111 -1.78 -11.83 -6.54
C PRO A 111 -3.13 -11.44 -5.93
N ALA A 112 -3.61 -10.24 -6.24
CA ALA A 112 -4.93 -9.84 -5.80
C ALA A 112 -5.96 -10.89 -6.25
N PRO A 113 -6.87 -11.34 -5.36
CA PRO A 113 -7.92 -12.27 -5.72
C PRO A 113 -8.83 -11.66 -6.80
N GLU A 114 -9.50 -12.49 -7.58
CA GLU A 114 -10.53 -12.04 -8.50
C GLU A 114 -11.69 -11.41 -7.69
N PRO A 115 -12.34 -10.35 -8.23
CA PRO A 115 -13.52 -9.80 -7.59
C PRO A 115 -14.63 -10.84 -7.49
N SER A 116 -15.07 -11.15 -6.27
CA SER A 116 -16.09 -12.16 -5.99
C SER A 116 -17.50 -11.58 -5.98
N THR A 117 -17.63 -10.26 -5.85
CA THR A 117 -18.91 -9.55 -5.78
C THR A 117 -19.27 -8.91 -7.11
N ILE A 118 -20.55 -8.56 -7.23
CA ILE A 118 -21.12 -7.94 -8.43
C ILE A 118 -21.48 -6.48 -8.09
N PRO A 119 -21.24 -5.51 -9.00
CA PRO A 119 -21.67 -4.12 -8.77
C PRO A 119 -23.19 -3.97 -8.84
N GLU A 120 -23.77 -3.27 -7.88
CA GLU A 120 -25.12 -2.70 -7.95
C GLU A 120 -25.01 -1.29 -8.55
N ILE A 121 -25.82 -0.99 -9.56
CA ILE A 121 -25.80 0.28 -10.29
C ILE A 121 -27.12 1.01 -10.09
N LYS A 122 -27.06 2.33 -9.87
CA LYS A 122 -28.20 3.24 -9.98
C LYS A 122 -27.88 4.33 -10.99
N VAL A 123 -28.81 4.56 -11.89
CA VAL A 123 -28.69 5.58 -12.93
C VAL A 123 -29.56 6.78 -12.58
N PHE A 124 -29.02 7.96 -12.76
CA PHE A 124 -29.71 9.26 -12.63
C PHE A 124 -29.57 10.06 -13.93
N THR A 125 -30.53 10.91 -14.18
CA THR A 125 -30.59 11.78 -15.35
C THR A 125 -30.58 13.25 -14.92
N PRO A 126 -29.43 13.78 -14.45
CA PRO A 126 -29.36 15.12 -13.85
C PRO A 126 -29.50 16.23 -14.89
N TYR A 127 -29.09 16.00 -16.13
CA TYR A 127 -29.08 16.98 -17.23
C TYR A 127 -29.49 16.32 -18.53
N PRO A 128 -29.96 17.11 -19.55
CA PRO A 128 -30.21 16.60 -20.90
C PRO A 128 -28.96 15.86 -21.42
N ARG A 129 -29.17 14.74 -22.11
CA ARG A 129 -28.12 13.88 -22.69
C ARG A 129 -27.15 13.29 -21.71
N THR A 130 -27.41 13.35 -20.39
CA THR A 130 -26.46 12.90 -19.38
C THR A 130 -27.03 11.77 -18.54
N LEU A 131 -26.31 10.64 -18.50
CA LEU A 131 -26.57 9.56 -17.57
C LEU A 131 -25.46 9.54 -16.52
N LEU A 132 -25.86 9.56 -15.26
CA LEU A 132 -24.95 9.49 -14.10
C LEU A 132 -25.10 8.13 -13.42
N PHE A 133 -24.04 7.31 -13.48
CA PHE A 133 -24.01 5.97 -12.92
C PHE A 133 -23.37 6.01 -11.54
N LYS A 134 -24.17 5.80 -10.49
CA LYS A 134 -23.65 5.50 -9.15
C LYS A 134 -23.57 3.99 -8.96
N PHE A 135 -22.50 3.53 -8.35
CA PHE A 135 -22.28 2.12 -8.15
C PHE A 135 -21.77 1.82 -6.73
N LYS A 136 -22.08 0.63 -6.23
CA LYS A 136 -21.57 0.09 -4.96
C LYS A 136 -21.42 -1.43 -5.07
N ASP A 137 -20.73 -2.01 -4.12
CA ASP A 137 -20.78 -3.44 -3.92
C ASP A 137 -22.18 -3.87 -3.42
N THR A 138 -22.71 -4.98 -3.92
CA THR A 138 -24.04 -5.50 -3.55
C THR A 138 -24.18 -5.65 -2.02
N HIS A 139 -23.10 -5.98 -1.32
CA HIS A 139 -23.10 -6.17 0.13
C HIS A 139 -22.68 -4.92 0.92
N ALA A 140 -22.32 -3.82 0.26
CA ALA A 140 -21.88 -2.60 0.92
C ALA A 140 -23.03 -1.64 1.21
N ALA A 141 -23.01 -1.02 2.40
CA ALA A 141 -23.93 0.06 2.73
C ALA A 141 -23.58 1.38 2.04
N ARG A 142 -22.31 1.61 1.70
CA ARG A 142 -21.81 2.85 1.09
C ARG A 142 -21.63 2.71 -0.40
N TRP A 143 -21.96 3.80 -1.13
CA TRP A 143 -21.70 3.92 -2.55
C TRP A 143 -20.20 4.07 -2.81
N GLY A 144 -19.64 3.20 -3.66
CA GLY A 144 -18.23 3.18 -4.00
C GLY A 144 -17.75 1.78 -4.36
N LYS A 145 -16.50 1.69 -4.78
CA LYS A 145 -15.85 0.42 -5.11
C LYS A 145 -15.38 -0.32 -3.85
N PRO A 146 -15.37 -1.65 -3.85
CA PRO A 146 -14.81 -2.44 -2.75
C PRO A 146 -13.29 -2.27 -2.64
N ASN A 147 -12.75 -2.64 -1.47
CA ASN A 147 -11.31 -2.75 -1.28
C ASN A 147 -10.74 -3.76 -2.29
N HIS A 148 -9.49 -3.54 -2.74
CA HIS A 148 -8.77 -4.37 -3.72
C HIS A 148 -9.32 -4.34 -5.16
N VAL A 149 -10.36 -3.53 -5.44
CA VAL A 149 -10.86 -3.27 -6.78
C VAL A 149 -10.26 -1.98 -7.32
N HIS A 150 -9.72 -2.02 -8.54
CA HIS A 150 -9.18 -0.84 -9.20
C HIS A 150 -10.30 0.08 -9.69
N GLY A 151 -11.29 -0.49 -10.38
CA GLY A 151 -12.41 0.25 -10.92
C GLY A 151 -13.56 -0.64 -11.36
N LEU A 152 -14.52 0.01 -11.99
CA LEU A 152 -15.70 -0.57 -12.60
C LEU A 152 -15.57 -0.48 -14.12
N GLU A 153 -15.68 -1.61 -14.81
CA GLU A 153 -15.88 -1.67 -16.27
C GLU A 153 -17.38 -1.67 -16.53
N LEU A 154 -17.83 -0.70 -17.31
CA LEU A 154 -19.22 -0.55 -17.77
C LEU A 154 -19.29 -0.83 -19.26
N ALA A 155 -19.98 -1.88 -19.68
CA ALA A 155 -20.33 -2.12 -21.07
C ALA A 155 -21.68 -1.47 -21.37
N LEU A 156 -21.80 -0.76 -22.51
CA LEU A 156 -22.97 -0.02 -22.90
C LEU A 156 -23.30 -0.26 -24.37
N PHE A 157 -24.60 -0.37 -24.69
CA PHE A 157 -25.13 -0.50 -26.03
C PHE A 157 -26.39 0.39 -26.16
N ILE A 158 -26.52 1.12 -27.27
CA ILE A 158 -27.66 1.98 -27.56
C ILE A 158 -28.46 1.33 -28.67
N GLY A 159 -29.74 1.04 -28.42
CA GLY A 159 -30.61 0.39 -29.41
C GLY A 159 -31.96 0.01 -28.83
N ASP A 160 -32.76 -0.73 -29.60
CA ASP A 160 -34.13 -1.11 -29.23
C ASP A 160 -34.19 -2.30 -28.29
N ALA A 161 -33.20 -3.22 -28.37
CA ALA A 161 -33.08 -4.41 -27.53
C ALA A 161 -31.63 -4.65 -27.12
N PRO A 162 -31.39 -5.29 -25.96
CA PRO A 162 -30.03 -5.59 -25.53
C PRO A 162 -29.39 -6.68 -26.41
N PRO A 163 -28.06 -6.59 -26.70
CA PRO A 163 -27.33 -7.66 -27.35
C PRO A 163 -27.39 -8.97 -26.58
N ALA A 164 -27.41 -10.09 -27.29
CA ALA A 164 -27.45 -11.41 -26.67
C ALA A 164 -26.15 -11.76 -25.91
N GLN A 165 -25.04 -11.17 -26.28
CA GLN A 165 -23.72 -11.44 -25.69
C GLN A 165 -23.01 -10.14 -25.32
N MET A 166 -22.26 -10.17 -24.20
CA MET A 166 -21.54 -8.98 -23.72
C MET A 166 -20.47 -8.46 -24.68
N LYS A 167 -19.93 -9.31 -25.57
CA LYS A 167 -18.95 -8.90 -26.60
C LYS A 167 -19.55 -7.99 -27.68
N ASP A 168 -20.87 -7.99 -27.82
CA ASP A 168 -21.60 -7.23 -28.83
C ASP A 168 -22.00 -5.83 -28.34
N TYR A 169 -21.65 -5.48 -27.08
CA TYR A 169 -21.77 -4.13 -26.56
C TYR A 169 -20.74 -3.22 -27.21
N THR A 170 -21.20 -2.12 -27.80
CA THR A 170 -20.39 -1.26 -28.67
C THR A 170 -19.48 -0.30 -27.90
N HIS A 171 -19.82 0.01 -26.65
CA HIS A 171 -19.07 0.96 -25.83
C HIS A 171 -18.61 0.29 -24.54
N SER A 172 -17.39 0.61 -24.12
CA SER A 172 -16.82 0.17 -22.86
C SER A 172 -16.17 1.37 -22.15
N TYR A 173 -16.57 1.60 -20.91
CA TYR A 173 -16.05 2.67 -20.06
C TYR A 173 -15.41 2.08 -18.82
N PHE A 174 -14.37 2.74 -18.32
CA PHE A 174 -13.71 2.34 -17.09
C PHE A 174 -13.73 3.48 -16.07
N ALA A 175 -14.32 3.24 -14.90
CA ALA A 175 -14.47 4.23 -13.84
C ALA A 175 -13.70 3.84 -12.60
N THR A 176 -12.78 4.70 -12.17
CA THR A 176 -12.05 4.57 -10.88
C THR A 176 -12.69 5.37 -9.76
N SER A 177 -13.51 6.34 -10.11
CA SER A 177 -14.28 7.22 -9.20
C SER A 177 -15.78 7.01 -9.36
N ASN A 178 -16.54 7.31 -8.33
CA ASN A 178 -17.99 7.22 -8.28
C ASN A 178 -18.56 8.62 -7.97
N PRO A 179 -19.48 9.13 -8.77
CA PRO A 179 -20.16 8.52 -9.92
C PRO A 179 -19.35 8.56 -11.24
N LEU A 180 -19.78 7.72 -12.21
CA LEU A 180 -19.39 7.83 -13.63
C LEU A 180 -20.45 8.66 -14.36
N GLU A 181 -20.04 9.70 -15.04
CA GLU A 181 -20.91 10.56 -15.88
C GLU A 181 -20.63 10.29 -17.35
N LEU A 182 -21.70 10.04 -18.12
CA LEU A 182 -21.65 9.86 -19.56
C LEU A 182 -22.56 10.87 -20.23
N VAL A 183 -22.01 11.61 -21.21
CA VAL A 183 -22.73 12.56 -22.03
C VAL A 183 -22.90 11.96 -23.42
N PHE A 184 -24.12 12.03 -23.96
CA PHE A 184 -24.54 11.42 -25.22
C PHE A 184 -24.76 12.48 -26.30
N GLU A 185 -24.78 12.08 -27.57
CA GLU A 185 -25.07 12.96 -28.70
C GLU A 185 -26.55 13.27 -28.79
N ASP A 186 -26.89 14.36 -29.51
CA ASP A 186 -28.31 14.81 -29.66
C ASP A 186 -29.17 13.78 -30.38
N ASP A 187 -28.63 13.04 -31.33
CA ASP A 187 -29.32 11.99 -32.06
C ASP A 187 -29.56 10.70 -31.28
N GLU A 188 -28.94 10.57 -30.10
CA GLU A 188 -29.11 9.45 -29.18
C GLU A 188 -30.23 9.70 -28.16
N ARG A 189 -30.77 10.92 -28.08
CA ARG A 189 -31.85 11.27 -27.17
C ARG A 189 -33.10 10.43 -27.42
N GLY A 190 -33.70 10.00 -26.33
CA GLY A 190 -34.90 9.16 -26.38
C GLY A 190 -34.61 7.67 -26.66
N LYS A 191 -33.39 7.31 -27.06
CA LYS A 191 -33.00 5.92 -27.28
C LYS A 191 -32.73 5.22 -25.92
N LYS A 192 -32.84 3.89 -25.93
CA LYS A 192 -32.49 3.05 -24.75
C LYS A 192 -31.00 2.76 -24.74
N ALA A 193 -30.35 3.05 -23.64
CA ALA A 193 -28.99 2.63 -23.35
C ALA A 193 -29.05 1.39 -22.44
N TYR A 194 -28.65 0.23 -22.95
CA TYR A 194 -28.53 -1.01 -22.19
C TYR A 194 -27.10 -1.08 -21.64
N PHE A 195 -26.95 -1.47 -20.36
CA PHE A 195 -25.65 -1.53 -19.72
C PHE A 195 -25.56 -2.68 -18.74
N ALA A 196 -24.32 -3.18 -18.57
CA ALA A 196 -23.92 -4.07 -17.49
C ALA A 196 -22.53 -3.68 -17.01
N ALA A 197 -22.20 -4.00 -15.78
CA ALA A 197 -20.90 -3.67 -15.23
C ALA A 197 -20.26 -4.83 -14.46
N ARG A 198 -18.95 -4.75 -14.32
CA ARG A 198 -18.17 -5.68 -13.49
C ARG A 198 -17.02 -4.96 -12.82
N TRP A 199 -16.52 -5.56 -11.76
CA TRP A 199 -15.32 -5.08 -11.08
C TRP A 199 -14.05 -5.53 -11.81
N GLU A 200 -13.03 -4.68 -11.77
CA GLU A 200 -11.71 -5.00 -12.28
C GLU A 200 -10.62 -4.66 -11.22
N THR A 201 -9.63 -5.55 -11.06
CA THR A 201 -8.49 -5.35 -10.15
C THR A 201 -7.36 -4.59 -10.82
N ASN A 202 -6.37 -4.13 -10.03
CA ASN A 202 -5.15 -3.51 -10.54
C ASN A 202 -4.31 -4.42 -11.47
N THR A 203 -4.55 -5.73 -11.41
CA THR A 203 -3.90 -6.73 -12.27
C THR A 203 -4.77 -7.14 -13.46
N ALA A 204 -5.77 -6.32 -13.81
CA ALA A 204 -6.73 -6.54 -14.90
C ALA A 204 -7.55 -7.85 -14.78
N LYS A 205 -7.64 -8.45 -13.60
CA LYS A 205 -8.56 -9.55 -13.36
C LYS A 205 -9.97 -9.01 -13.25
N LYS A 206 -10.89 -9.62 -13.97
CA LYS A 206 -12.26 -9.17 -14.14
C LYS A 206 -13.23 -10.09 -13.40
N GLY A 207 -14.15 -9.48 -12.66
CA GLY A 207 -15.25 -10.18 -11.99
C GLY A 207 -16.39 -10.54 -12.93
N LYS A 208 -17.48 -11.07 -12.34
CA LYS A 208 -18.71 -11.38 -13.07
C LYS A 208 -19.44 -10.11 -13.47
N TRP A 209 -20.12 -10.14 -14.62
CA TRP A 209 -21.02 -9.08 -15.06
C TRP A 209 -22.26 -9.01 -14.15
N SER A 210 -22.76 -7.79 -13.94
CA SER A 210 -24.08 -7.56 -13.36
C SER A 210 -25.17 -7.98 -14.32
N GLU A 211 -26.41 -8.00 -13.83
CA GLU A 211 -27.60 -8.08 -14.71
C GLU A 211 -27.63 -6.88 -15.65
N VAL A 212 -28.16 -7.12 -16.86
CA VAL A 212 -28.34 -6.06 -17.84
C VAL A 212 -29.50 -5.17 -17.39
N GLN A 213 -29.24 -3.89 -17.36
CA GLN A 213 -30.23 -2.85 -17.07
C GLN A 213 -30.32 -1.89 -18.26
N PHE A 214 -31.32 -1.04 -18.26
CA PHE A 214 -31.42 0.03 -19.25
C PHE A 214 -31.88 1.35 -18.64
N ALA A 215 -31.52 2.43 -19.32
CA ALA A 215 -32.03 3.76 -19.06
C ALA A 215 -32.37 4.45 -20.40
N ILE A 216 -33.29 5.40 -20.37
CA ILE A 216 -33.59 6.25 -21.56
C ILE A 216 -32.66 7.46 -21.48
N ILE A 217 -31.97 7.77 -22.57
CA ILE A 217 -31.14 8.97 -22.70
C ILE A 217 -32.02 10.19 -22.69
N PRO A 218 -31.87 11.12 -21.74
CA PRO A 218 -32.77 12.26 -21.56
C PRO A 218 -32.62 13.34 -22.64
#